data_753f5114d082594e0d2a18c782ac8b2d
#
_entry.id   753f5114d082594e0d2a18c782ac8b2d
#
_cell.length_a   1.000
_cell.length_b   1.000
_cell.length_c   1.000
_cell.angle_alpha   90.00
_cell.angle_beta   90.00
_cell.angle_gamma   90.00
#
_symmetry.space_group_name_H-M   'P 1'
#
loop_
_entity.id
_entity.type
_entity.pdbx_description
1 polymer ?
#
loop_
_entity_poly.entity_id
_entity_poly.type
_entity_poly.pdbx_seq_one_letter_code
_entity_poly.pdbx_strand_id
1 'polypeptide(L)'
;MVFLISFMLIMPFSAAENEIGNTDLETDSPDILDVFVIDFPCNDNVTCEPSRPEYMIEYFGADWCEPCESLELLLETLDFEKIALIQHHPSVLDQSYLNYSKNKFENTYRLLFIPSLVINSNSLLTGTTQGMELNQSLAQINNNFSGIDNLSISNGIVYWNTTTNYNLTIWKLESVKHELDNRSLPYLAVDKMIIPNNSREQNISMWLSDSTSRLIFVLQEDKLQSLQSLSASPTGDKNLNDESNEDYDLLAYDGGYDIALITFIGLLLCLMPALIWFRKLQKQDADESE
;
A
#
# COMPACT_ATOMS: atom_id res chain seq x y z
N MET A 1 11.84 51.54 -41.12
CA MET A 1 10.94 51.74 -39.98
C MET A 1 9.89 50.63 -40.01
N VAL A 2 10.21 49.53 -39.36
CA VAL A 2 9.33 48.36 -39.34
C VAL A 2 8.83 48.20 -37.90
N PHE A 3 7.53 48.43 -37.74
CA PHE A 3 6.81 48.26 -36.47
C PHE A 3 6.59 46.77 -36.23
N LEU A 4 7.27 46.22 -35.24
CA LEU A 4 6.97 44.92 -34.70
C LEU A 4 5.80 45.04 -33.70
N ILE A 5 4.61 44.70 -34.17
CA ILE A 5 3.42 44.61 -33.33
C ILE A 5 3.55 43.30 -32.53
N SER A 6 3.86 43.45 -31.24
CA SER A 6 3.80 42.34 -30.28
C SER A 6 2.34 42.00 -30.00
N PHE A 7 1.84 40.92 -30.57
CA PHE A 7 0.50 40.39 -30.29
C PHE A 7 0.58 39.61 -29.01
N MET A 8 0.27 40.27 -27.89
CA MET A 8 0.03 39.59 -26.62
C MET A 8 -1.29 38.82 -26.74
N LEU A 9 -1.22 37.50 -26.92
CA LEU A 9 -2.37 36.64 -26.81
C LEU A 9 -2.80 36.57 -25.34
N ILE A 10 -3.78 37.42 -25.01
CA ILE A 10 -4.53 37.28 -23.76
C ILE A 10 -5.48 36.11 -23.97
N MET A 11 -5.11 34.93 -23.47
CA MET A 11 -6.05 33.82 -23.35
C MET A 11 -7.01 34.15 -22.21
N PRO A 12 -8.33 34.11 -22.42
CA PRO A 12 -9.27 34.17 -21.32
C PRO A 12 -9.13 32.88 -20.49
N PHE A 13 -8.75 33.04 -19.23
CA PHE A 13 -8.83 31.99 -18.25
C PHE A 13 -10.32 31.72 -18.01
N SER A 14 -10.87 30.74 -18.70
CA SER A 14 -12.19 30.21 -18.39
C SER A 14 -12.08 29.45 -17.08
N ALA A 15 -12.53 30.04 -16.00
CA ALA A 15 -12.80 29.31 -14.77
C ALA A 15 -13.91 28.30 -15.09
N ALA A 16 -13.54 27.06 -15.33
CA ALA A 16 -14.49 25.96 -15.29
C ALA A 16 -14.94 25.85 -13.82
N GLU A 17 -16.12 26.33 -13.51
CA GLU A 17 -16.85 25.92 -12.33
C GLU A 17 -17.03 24.41 -12.48
N ASN A 18 -16.21 23.63 -11.78
CA ASN A 18 -16.51 22.23 -11.54
C ASN A 18 -17.77 22.19 -10.68
N GLU A 19 -18.92 22.01 -11.29
CA GLU A 19 -20.03 21.38 -10.61
C GLU A 19 -19.48 20.05 -10.10
N ILE A 20 -19.25 19.97 -8.79
CA ILE A 20 -19.11 18.71 -8.08
C ILE A 20 -20.48 18.05 -8.20
N GLY A 21 -20.70 17.37 -9.32
CA GLY A 21 -21.77 16.40 -9.42
C GLY A 21 -21.52 15.43 -8.29
N ASN A 22 -22.49 15.31 -7.38
CA ASN A 22 -22.65 14.14 -6.54
C ASN A 22 -22.85 12.96 -7.51
N THR A 23 -21.77 12.43 -8.02
CA THR A 23 -21.73 11.04 -8.42
C THR A 23 -21.81 10.31 -7.10
N ASP A 24 -22.99 9.74 -6.81
CA ASP A 24 -23.10 8.62 -5.90
C ASP A 24 -21.97 7.68 -6.34
N LEU A 25 -20.86 7.68 -5.60
CA LEU A 25 -19.85 6.66 -5.70
C LEU A 25 -20.65 5.38 -5.41
N GLU A 26 -21.00 4.65 -6.46
CA GLU A 26 -21.32 3.23 -6.31
C GLU A 26 -20.16 2.69 -5.47
N THR A 27 -20.45 2.45 -4.21
CA THR A 27 -19.54 1.75 -3.32
C THR A 27 -19.36 0.39 -3.96
N ASP A 28 -18.25 0.22 -4.68
CA ASP A 28 -17.82 -1.09 -5.12
C ASP A 28 -17.96 -2.01 -3.91
N SER A 29 -18.71 -3.10 -4.10
CA SER A 29 -18.94 -4.08 -3.03
C SER A 29 -17.61 -4.43 -2.39
N PRO A 30 -17.50 -4.52 -1.08
CA PRO A 30 -16.23 -4.78 -0.42
C PRO A 30 -15.62 -6.05 -1.03
N ASP A 31 -14.37 -5.95 -1.48
CA ASP A 31 -13.66 -7.07 -2.11
C ASP A 31 -13.51 -8.27 -1.15
N ILE A 32 -13.51 -8.00 0.16
CA ILE A 32 -13.65 -8.99 1.22
C ILE A 32 -15.08 -8.94 1.74
N LEU A 33 -15.77 -10.06 1.61
CA LEU A 33 -17.13 -10.22 2.14
C LEU A 33 -17.10 -10.64 3.60
N ASP A 34 -16.28 -11.62 3.96
CA ASP A 34 -16.26 -12.18 5.31
C ASP A 34 -14.89 -12.67 5.70
N VAL A 35 -14.60 -12.58 7.01
CA VAL A 35 -13.36 -13.05 7.61
C VAL A 35 -13.66 -13.81 8.90
N PHE A 36 -13.01 -14.97 9.05
CA PHE A 36 -12.98 -15.71 10.31
C PHE A 36 -11.55 -16.03 10.72
N VAL A 37 -11.35 -16.15 12.02
CA VAL A 37 -10.05 -16.45 12.64
C VAL A 37 -10.21 -17.66 13.55
N ILE A 38 -9.23 -18.56 13.51
CA ILE A 38 -9.09 -19.66 14.45
C ILE A 38 -7.67 -19.66 14.99
N ASP A 39 -7.53 -19.55 16.32
CA ASP A 39 -6.26 -19.59 17.02
C ASP A 39 -5.89 -21.03 17.44
N PHE A 40 -4.61 -21.35 17.41
CA PHE A 40 -4.04 -22.63 17.82
C PHE A 40 -3.05 -22.46 19.00
N PRO A 41 -2.88 -23.49 19.86
CA PRO A 41 -3.47 -24.83 19.74
C PRO A 41 -4.94 -24.86 20.15
N CYS A 42 -5.74 -25.59 19.37
CA CYS A 42 -7.05 -26.01 19.83
C CYS A 42 -6.88 -27.28 20.65
N ASN A 43 -7.47 -27.37 21.83
CA ASN A 43 -7.41 -28.61 22.64
C ASN A 43 -8.05 -29.77 21.88
N ASP A 44 -7.38 -30.90 21.85
CA ASP A 44 -7.72 -32.13 21.09
C ASP A 44 -9.16 -32.64 21.25
N ASN A 45 -9.92 -32.11 22.22
CA ASN A 45 -11.30 -32.52 22.52
C ASN A 45 -12.32 -31.37 22.38
N VAL A 46 -11.91 -30.20 21.90
CA VAL A 46 -12.79 -29.05 21.73
C VAL A 46 -12.79 -28.67 20.25
N THR A 47 -13.96 -28.57 19.68
CA THR A 47 -14.15 -27.94 18.37
C THR A 47 -13.61 -26.53 18.46
N CYS A 48 -12.65 -26.18 17.61
CA CYS A 48 -12.13 -24.82 17.56
C CYS A 48 -13.26 -23.90 17.10
N GLU A 49 -13.62 -22.95 17.94
CA GLU A 49 -14.65 -21.99 17.59
C GLU A 49 -14.03 -20.85 16.79
N PRO A 50 -14.47 -20.63 15.56
CA PRO A 50 -14.02 -19.50 14.77
C PRO A 50 -14.59 -18.19 15.33
N SER A 51 -13.79 -17.15 15.38
CA SER A 51 -14.22 -15.79 15.72
C SER A 51 -14.25 -14.90 14.47
N ARG A 52 -15.16 -13.92 14.44
CA ARG A 52 -15.23 -12.93 13.37
C ARG A 52 -14.61 -11.64 13.88
N PRO A 53 -13.49 -11.17 13.26
CA PRO A 53 -12.83 -9.93 13.67
C PRO A 53 -13.62 -8.70 13.20
N GLU A 54 -13.30 -7.54 13.76
CA GLU A 54 -13.84 -6.25 13.28
C GLU A 54 -13.10 -5.77 12.03
N TYR A 55 -11.78 -6.06 11.94
CA TYR A 55 -10.91 -5.63 10.83
C TYR A 55 -10.00 -6.77 10.37
N MET A 56 -9.64 -6.73 9.09
CA MET A 56 -8.54 -7.50 8.54
C MET A 56 -7.42 -6.56 8.10
N ILE A 57 -6.22 -6.79 8.57
CA ILE A 57 -5.03 -6.01 8.23
C ILE A 57 -4.00 -6.92 7.60
N GLU A 58 -3.51 -6.53 6.43
CA GLU A 58 -2.40 -7.15 5.75
C GLU A 58 -1.21 -6.20 5.78
N TYR A 59 -0.16 -6.60 6.47
CA TYR A 59 1.10 -5.86 6.56
C TYR A 59 2.11 -6.44 5.58
N PHE A 60 2.79 -5.59 4.84
CA PHE A 60 3.86 -5.95 3.92
C PHE A 60 5.15 -5.30 4.39
N GLY A 61 6.11 -6.13 4.81
CA GLY A 61 7.42 -5.73 5.32
C GLY A 61 8.53 -6.63 4.82
N ALA A 62 9.72 -6.48 5.41
CA ALA A 62 10.89 -7.32 5.14
C ALA A 62 11.88 -7.23 6.30
N ASP A 63 12.62 -8.31 6.58
CA ASP A 63 13.59 -8.36 7.68
C ASP A 63 14.71 -7.30 7.56
N TRP A 64 15.06 -6.92 6.34
CA TRP A 64 16.09 -5.90 6.05
C TRP A 64 15.56 -4.46 6.03
N CYS A 65 14.28 -4.26 6.28
CA CYS A 65 13.61 -2.97 6.17
C CYS A 65 13.68 -2.21 7.51
N GLU A 66 14.66 -1.34 7.67
CA GLU A 66 14.81 -0.51 8.88
C GLU A 66 13.56 0.34 9.20
N PRO A 67 12.90 1.02 8.22
CA PRO A 67 11.66 1.76 8.49
C PRO A 67 10.49 0.88 8.94
N CYS A 68 10.55 -0.43 8.74
CA CYS A 68 9.51 -1.38 9.14
C CYS A 68 9.45 -1.61 10.66
N GLU A 69 10.58 -1.48 11.36
CA GLU A 69 10.72 -1.79 12.78
C GLU A 69 9.69 -1.08 13.67
N SER A 70 9.55 0.23 13.50
CA SER A 70 8.61 1.02 14.30
C SER A 70 7.15 0.58 14.10
N LEU A 71 6.82 0.18 12.87
CA LEU A 71 5.48 -0.26 12.55
C LEU A 71 5.22 -1.68 13.07
N GLU A 72 6.18 -2.57 13.00
CA GLU A 72 6.08 -3.92 13.56
C GLU A 72 5.89 -3.91 15.07
N LEU A 73 6.59 -3.02 15.78
CA LEU A 73 6.37 -2.79 17.22
C LEU A 73 4.93 -2.30 17.50
N LEU A 74 4.36 -1.44 16.65
CA LEU A 74 2.95 -1.05 16.77
C LEU A 74 2.02 -2.23 16.55
N LEU A 75 2.30 -3.08 15.54
CA LEU A 75 1.47 -4.24 15.22
C LEU A 75 1.42 -5.26 16.37
N GLU A 76 2.51 -5.40 17.15
CA GLU A 76 2.51 -6.27 18.36
C GLU A 76 1.53 -5.80 19.44
N THR A 77 1.13 -4.52 19.43
CA THR A 77 0.21 -3.95 20.44
C THR A 77 -1.26 -4.05 20.07
N LEU A 78 -1.58 -4.60 18.91
CA LEU A 78 -2.95 -4.67 18.41
C LEU A 78 -3.81 -5.65 19.21
N ASP A 79 -5.10 -5.37 19.27
CA ASP A 79 -6.11 -6.27 19.83
C ASP A 79 -6.47 -7.37 18.82
N PHE A 80 -5.79 -8.51 18.94
CA PHE A 80 -5.96 -9.64 18.03
C PHE A 80 -7.30 -10.39 18.19
N GLU A 81 -8.11 -10.07 19.17
CA GLU A 81 -9.49 -10.53 19.23
C GLU A 81 -10.39 -9.81 18.22
N LYS A 82 -10.03 -8.54 17.93
CA LYS A 82 -10.76 -7.67 16.98
C LYS A 82 -10.12 -7.60 15.61
N ILE A 83 -8.84 -7.91 15.51
CA ILE A 83 -8.05 -7.72 14.31
C ILE A 83 -7.48 -9.05 13.81
N ALA A 84 -7.83 -9.39 12.56
CA ALA A 84 -7.16 -10.42 11.81
C ALA A 84 -5.92 -9.81 11.14
N LEU A 85 -4.75 -9.98 11.75
CA LEU A 85 -3.48 -9.54 11.18
C LEU A 85 -2.85 -10.67 10.35
N ILE A 86 -2.43 -10.35 9.11
CA ILE A 86 -1.58 -11.19 8.27
C ILE A 86 -0.32 -10.39 7.95
N GLN A 87 0.84 -10.88 8.37
CA GLN A 87 2.12 -10.31 7.98
C GLN A 87 2.66 -11.01 6.73
N HIS A 88 3.15 -10.27 5.78
CA HIS A 88 3.66 -10.72 4.50
C HIS A 88 5.11 -10.28 4.29
N HIS A 89 5.98 -11.22 3.93
CA HIS A 89 7.34 -10.95 3.47
C HIS A 89 7.44 -11.26 1.97
N PRO A 90 7.23 -10.25 1.11
CA PRO A 90 7.23 -10.43 -0.35
C PRO A 90 8.62 -10.46 -0.97
N SER A 91 9.66 -10.07 -0.23
CA SER A 91 11.03 -9.99 -0.72
C SER A 91 11.69 -11.37 -0.83
N VAL A 92 12.26 -11.68 -1.98
CA VAL A 92 13.05 -12.90 -2.19
C VAL A 92 14.35 -12.92 -1.38
N LEU A 93 14.72 -11.82 -0.75
CA LEU A 93 15.90 -11.70 0.10
C LEU A 93 15.61 -12.16 1.54
N ASP A 94 14.35 -12.27 1.93
CA ASP A 94 13.95 -12.69 3.26
C ASP A 94 13.95 -14.21 3.40
N GLN A 95 14.39 -14.70 4.54
CA GLN A 95 14.30 -16.12 4.87
C GLN A 95 12.84 -16.60 4.90
N SER A 96 11.94 -15.74 5.33
CA SER A 96 10.50 -15.97 5.41
C SER A 96 9.73 -15.61 4.15
N TYR A 97 10.43 -15.56 2.99
CA TYR A 97 9.81 -15.27 1.71
C TYR A 97 8.68 -16.25 1.38
N LEU A 98 7.54 -15.71 0.96
CA LEU A 98 6.41 -16.49 0.45
C LEU A 98 5.96 -15.97 -0.92
N ASN A 99 5.94 -16.83 -1.94
CA ASN A 99 5.54 -16.45 -3.29
C ASN A 99 4.10 -15.91 -3.36
N TYR A 100 3.20 -16.43 -2.52
CA TYR A 100 1.83 -15.91 -2.43
C TYR A 100 1.80 -14.46 -1.91
N SER A 101 2.65 -14.14 -0.94
CA SER A 101 2.83 -12.78 -0.41
C SER A 101 3.37 -11.83 -1.48
N LYS A 102 4.36 -12.27 -2.25
CA LYS A 102 4.89 -11.51 -3.39
C LYS A 102 3.81 -11.24 -4.44
N ASN A 103 3.06 -12.28 -4.83
CA ASN A 103 1.98 -12.14 -5.80
C ASN A 103 0.93 -11.14 -5.34
N LYS A 104 0.58 -11.16 -4.05
CA LYS A 104 -0.38 -10.23 -3.47
C LYS A 104 0.15 -8.81 -3.49
N PHE A 105 1.42 -8.60 -3.13
CA PHE A 105 2.10 -7.32 -3.17
C PHE A 105 2.16 -6.73 -4.58
N GLU A 106 2.67 -7.50 -5.55
CA GLU A 106 2.97 -7.00 -6.91
C GLU A 106 1.75 -6.98 -7.84
N ASN A 107 0.88 -8.00 -7.77
CA ASN A 107 -0.16 -8.22 -8.76
C ASN A 107 -1.57 -7.88 -8.23
N THR A 108 -1.88 -8.23 -6.98
CA THR A 108 -3.20 -7.95 -6.42
C THR A 108 -3.33 -6.50 -6.00
N TYR A 109 -2.45 -6.05 -5.09
CA TYR A 109 -2.48 -4.68 -4.55
C TYR A 109 -1.61 -3.69 -5.32
N ARG A 110 -0.65 -4.16 -6.12
CA ARG A 110 0.29 -3.33 -6.89
C ARG A 110 1.01 -2.31 -6.02
N LEU A 111 1.44 -2.75 -4.85
CA LEU A 111 2.17 -1.91 -3.91
C LEU A 111 3.56 -1.59 -4.45
N LEU A 112 4.04 -0.38 -4.17
CA LEU A 112 5.33 0.11 -4.65
C LEU A 112 6.38 0.16 -3.53
N PHE A 113 5.95 0.18 -2.28
CA PHE A 113 6.82 0.43 -1.12
C PHE A 113 6.51 -0.52 0.03
N ILE A 114 7.51 -0.79 0.84
CA ILE A 114 7.40 -1.34 2.19
C ILE A 114 7.94 -0.29 3.18
N PRO A 115 7.40 -0.21 4.41
CA PRO A 115 6.21 -0.94 4.86
C PRO A 115 4.92 -0.43 4.21
N SER A 116 3.94 -1.31 4.08
CA SER A 116 2.58 -0.96 3.66
C SER A 116 1.56 -1.75 4.45
N LEU A 117 0.44 -1.12 4.79
CA LEU A 117 -0.71 -1.73 5.43
C LEU A 117 -1.91 -1.65 4.51
N VAL A 118 -2.55 -2.77 4.28
CA VAL A 118 -3.84 -2.84 3.56
C VAL A 118 -4.91 -3.26 4.56
N ILE A 119 -5.94 -2.45 4.72
CA ILE A 119 -7.04 -2.68 5.65
C ILE A 119 -8.28 -3.09 4.85
N ASN A 120 -8.87 -4.22 5.19
CA ASN A 120 -10.08 -4.79 4.54
C ASN A 120 -9.97 -4.84 3.02
N SER A 121 -8.77 -5.04 2.46
CA SER A 121 -8.44 -5.08 1.02
C SER A 121 -8.77 -3.82 0.21
N ASN A 122 -9.23 -2.73 0.82
CA ASN A 122 -9.62 -1.52 0.10
C ASN A 122 -8.92 -0.24 0.55
N SER A 123 -8.31 -0.23 1.73
CA SER A 123 -7.72 0.96 2.32
C SER A 123 -6.21 0.77 2.53
N LEU A 124 -5.42 1.78 2.21
CA LEU A 124 -3.96 1.72 2.18
C LEU A 124 -3.33 2.79 3.06
N LEU A 125 -2.35 2.37 3.86
CA LEU A 125 -1.38 3.23 4.52
C LEU A 125 0.02 2.82 4.04
N THR A 126 0.79 3.77 3.50
CA THR A 126 2.11 3.50 2.90
C THR A 126 3.22 4.24 3.65
N GLY A 127 4.26 3.49 4.00
CA GLY A 127 5.39 3.99 4.77
C GLY A 127 5.09 4.10 6.27
N THR A 128 6.13 4.27 7.05
CA THR A 128 6.04 4.30 8.52
C THR A 128 5.14 5.42 9.02
N THR A 129 5.27 6.64 8.46
CA THR A 129 4.50 7.80 8.91
C THR A 129 3.00 7.56 8.82
N GLN A 130 2.50 7.08 7.66
CA GLN A 130 1.09 6.75 7.50
C GLN A 130 0.70 5.52 8.32
N GLY A 131 1.58 4.52 8.40
CA GLY A 131 1.34 3.30 9.19
C GLY A 131 1.12 3.57 10.67
N MET A 132 1.82 4.56 11.24
CA MET A 132 1.62 4.97 12.65
C MET A 132 0.24 5.62 12.90
N GLU A 133 -0.50 6.01 11.86
CA GLU A 133 -1.88 6.49 11.95
C GLU A 133 -2.92 5.35 11.97
N LEU A 134 -2.49 4.09 12.01
CA LEU A 134 -3.36 2.91 11.91
C LEU A 134 -4.58 2.98 12.83
N ASN A 135 -4.38 3.26 14.13
CA ASN A 135 -5.48 3.31 15.09
C ASN A 135 -6.51 4.41 14.77
N GLN A 136 -6.03 5.56 14.27
CA GLN A 136 -6.90 6.66 13.84
C GLN A 136 -7.66 6.27 12.57
N SER A 137 -7.02 5.58 11.66
CA SER A 137 -7.62 5.11 10.41
C SER A 137 -8.69 4.05 10.65
N LEU A 138 -8.43 3.09 11.55
CA LEU A 138 -9.42 2.07 11.94
C LEU A 138 -10.71 2.69 12.50
N ALA A 139 -10.59 3.77 13.28
CA ALA A 139 -11.75 4.47 13.83
C ALA A 139 -12.66 5.13 12.76
N GLN A 140 -12.16 5.31 11.54
CA GLN A 140 -12.91 5.90 10.42
C GLN A 140 -13.55 4.84 9.51
N ILE A 141 -13.11 3.58 9.63
CA ILE A 141 -13.60 2.48 8.81
C ILE A 141 -14.83 1.86 9.50
N ASN A 142 -15.94 1.85 8.79
CA ASN A 142 -17.10 1.08 9.21
C ASN A 142 -17.13 -0.21 8.39
N ASN A 143 -17.03 -1.35 9.05
CA ASN A 143 -17.00 -2.65 8.41
C ASN A 143 -18.07 -3.58 9.01
N ASN A 144 -18.62 -4.46 8.17
CA ASN A 144 -19.58 -5.47 8.58
C ASN A 144 -19.34 -6.74 7.78
N PHE A 145 -18.44 -7.57 8.25
CA PHE A 145 -18.14 -8.86 7.64
C PHE A 145 -19.36 -9.79 7.70
N SER A 146 -19.78 -10.29 6.53
CA SER A 146 -20.90 -11.23 6.41
C SER A 146 -20.82 -12.01 5.09
N GLY A 147 -21.21 -13.28 5.10
CA GLY A 147 -21.23 -14.10 3.88
C GLY A 147 -20.91 -15.56 4.13
N ILE A 148 -20.26 -15.90 5.23
CA ILE A 148 -20.08 -17.27 5.71
C ILE A 148 -21.13 -17.53 6.79
N ASP A 149 -22.04 -18.46 6.51
CA ASP A 149 -23.12 -18.81 7.44
C ASP A 149 -22.63 -19.69 8.58
N ASN A 150 -21.70 -20.60 8.27
CA ASN A 150 -21.10 -21.52 9.25
C ASN A 150 -19.67 -21.88 8.83
N LEU A 151 -18.79 -21.91 9.79
CA LEU A 151 -17.40 -22.39 9.67
C LEU A 151 -17.05 -23.23 10.89
N SER A 152 -16.45 -24.40 10.69
CA SER A 152 -15.94 -25.22 11.78
C SER A 152 -14.77 -26.09 11.32
N ILE A 153 -13.91 -26.47 12.27
CA ILE A 153 -12.87 -27.49 12.03
C ILE A 153 -13.15 -28.67 12.94
N SER A 154 -13.22 -29.85 12.35
CA SER A 154 -13.33 -31.12 13.09
C SER A 154 -12.44 -32.16 12.46
N ASN A 155 -11.62 -32.83 13.27
CA ASN A 155 -10.69 -33.88 12.84
C ASN A 155 -9.79 -33.48 11.66
N GLY A 156 -9.34 -32.21 11.63
CA GLY A 156 -8.49 -31.70 10.56
C GLY A 156 -9.23 -31.43 9.25
N ILE A 157 -10.56 -31.42 9.27
CA ILE A 157 -11.39 -31.07 8.12
C ILE A 157 -12.11 -29.75 8.43
N VAL A 158 -11.95 -28.78 7.54
CA VAL A 158 -12.74 -27.55 7.54
C VAL A 158 -14.09 -27.85 6.90
N TYR A 159 -15.16 -27.48 7.58
CA TYR A 159 -16.52 -27.47 7.04
C TYR A 159 -16.98 -26.01 6.98
N TRP A 160 -17.54 -25.60 5.86
CA TRP A 160 -18.02 -24.22 5.70
C TRP A 160 -19.25 -24.14 4.80
N ASN A 161 -20.04 -23.08 4.97
CA ASN A 161 -21.19 -22.82 4.16
C ASN A 161 -21.31 -21.31 3.87
N THR A 162 -21.73 -21.00 2.66
CA THR A 162 -21.97 -19.63 2.18
C THR A 162 -23.10 -19.61 1.15
N THR A 163 -23.80 -18.50 1.07
CA THR A 163 -24.81 -18.23 0.03
C THR A 163 -24.20 -17.57 -1.21
N THR A 164 -22.91 -17.22 -1.17
CA THR A 164 -22.21 -16.56 -2.27
C THR A 164 -21.52 -17.53 -3.21
N ASN A 165 -21.07 -17.03 -4.36
CA ASN A 165 -20.31 -17.81 -5.34
C ASN A 165 -18.80 -17.56 -5.24
N TYR A 166 -18.31 -17.02 -4.13
CA TYR A 166 -16.90 -16.72 -3.95
C TYR A 166 -16.12 -17.90 -3.36
N ASN A 167 -14.85 -17.94 -3.64
CA ASN A 167 -13.93 -18.94 -3.09
C ASN A 167 -13.54 -18.56 -1.65
N LEU A 168 -13.26 -19.57 -0.83
CA LEU A 168 -12.72 -19.38 0.50
C LEU A 168 -11.19 -19.49 0.45
N THR A 169 -10.50 -18.45 0.80
CA THR A 169 -9.04 -18.44 0.97
C THR A 169 -8.70 -18.69 2.42
N ILE A 170 -7.78 -19.62 2.67
CA ILE A 170 -7.23 -19.88 4.00
C ILE A 170 -5.77 -19.47 4.00
N TRP A 171 -5.37 -18.66 4.96
CA TRP A 171 -3.98 -18.33 5.26
C TRP A 171 -3.54 -19.10 6.50
N LYS A 172 -2.40 -19.80 6.38
CA LYS A 172 -1.69 -20.40 7.51
C LYS A 172 -0.67 -19.41 8.03
N LEU A 173 -0.75 -19.10 9.32
CA LEU A 173 0.12 -18.15 9.99
C LEU A 173 0.91 -18.84 11.09
N GLU A 174 2.17 -18.44 11.21
CA GLU A 174 3.08 -18.89 12.28
C GLU A 174 3.72 -17.68 12.97
N SER A 175 4.12 -17.85 14.22
CA SER A 175 4.99 -16.91 14.90
C SER A 175 6.44 -17.22 14.56
N VAL A 176 7.12 -16.33 13.87
CA VAL A 176 8.49 -16.53 13.39
C VAL A 176 9.41 -15.51 14.03
N LYS A 177 10.65 -15.93 14.34
CA LYS A 177 11.66 -14.97 14.78
C LYS A 177 12.16 -14.15 13.62
N HIS A 178 12.29 -12.86 13.87
CA HIS A 178 12.91 -11.94 12.93
C HIS A 178 14.38 -12.34 12.68
N GLU A 179 14.84 -12.28 11.44
CA GLU A 179 16.15 -12.80 11.06
C GLU A 179 17.30 -11.99 11.66
N LEU A 180 17.17 -10.67 11.71
CA LEU A 180 18.26 -9.76 12.07
C LEU A 180 18.29 -9.36 13.55
N ASP A 181 17.20 -9.58 14.27
CA ASP A 181 17.09 -9.21 15.70
C ASP A 181 16.27 -10.24 16.51
N ASN A 182 16.08 -9.97 17.79
CA ASN A 182 15.36 -10.89 18.69
C ASN A 182 13.84 -10.68 18.71
N ARG A 183 13.27 -9.84 17.83
CA ARG A 183 11.83 -9.65 17.73
C ARG A 183 11.14 -10.91 17.22
N SER A 184 9.86 -11.01 17.45
CA SER A 184 9.00 -12.05 16.90
C SER A 184 8.00 -11.40 15.95
N LEU A 185 7.83 -11.98 14.78
CA LEU A 185 6.79 -11.62 13.83
C LEU A 185 5.57 -12.48 14.12
N PRO A 186 4.56 -11.97 14.84
CA PRO A 186 3.34 -12.72 15.06
C PRO A 186 2.57 -12.83 13.75
N TYR A 187 1.92 -13.97 13.53
CA TYR A 187 1.01 -14.14 12.39
C TYR A 187 1.63 -13.89 11.01
N LEU A 188 2.88 -14.34 10.82
CA LEU A 188 3.52 -14.32 9.51
C LEU A 188 2.89 -15.38 8.60
N ALA A 189 2.52 -15.00 7.38
CA ALA A 189 1.96 -15.90 6.38
C ALA A 189 3.04 -16.89 5.90
N VAL A 190 2.81 -18.19 6.11
CA VAL A 190 3.72 -19.27 5.71
C VAL A 190 3.14 -20.13 4.60
N ASP A 191 1.81 -20.17 4.45
CA ASP A 191 1.15 -20.90 3.36
C ASP A 191 -0.25 -20.34 3.07
N LYS A 192 -0.79 -20.66 1.89
CA LYS A 192 -2.10 -20.24 1.41
C LYS A 192 -2.80 -21.37 0.68
N MET A 193 -4.08 -21.56 0.96
CA MET A 193 -4.95 -22.50 0.24
C MET A 193 -6.21 -21.80 -0.24
N ILE A 194 -6.71 -22.18 -1.42
CA ILE A 194 -7.98 -21.69 -1.93
C ILE A 194 -8.93 -22.90 -2.02
N ILE A 195 -10.07 -22.79 -1.37
CA ILE A 195 -11.16 -23.75 -1.47
C ILE A 195 -12.20 -23.19 -2.45
N PRO A 196 -12.44 -23.88 -3.56
CA PRO A 196 -13.43 -23.41 -4.53
C PRO A 196 -14.86 -23.43 -3.93
N ASN A 197 -15.68 -22.52 -4.38
CA ASN A 197 -17.06 -22.33 -3.88
C ASN A 197 -17.99 -23.56 -3.99
N ASN A 198 -17.66 -24.52 -4.83
CA ASN A 198 -18.39 -25.77 -4.98
C ASN A 198 -17.97 -26.86 -3.98
N SER A 199 -16.90 -26.66 -3.21
CA SER A 199 -16.45 -27.55 -2.14
C SER A 199 -16.91 -26.99 -0.79
N ARG A 200 -17.54 -27.82 0.04
CA ARG A 200 -17.98 -27.42 1.39
C ARG A 200 -17.13 -28.02 2.50
N GLU A 201 -16.15 -28.82 2.12
CA GLU A 201 -15.19 -29.43 3.05
C GLU A 201 -13.79 -29.45 2.45
N GLN A 202 -12.78 -29.34 3.31
CA GLN A 202 -11.37 -29.39 2.94
C GLN A 202 -10.55 -29.99 4.05
N ASN A 203 -9.74 -31.01 3.71
CA ASN A 203 -8.77 -31.56 4.65
C ASN A 203 -7.56 -30.63 4.77
N ILE A 204 -7.29 -30.18 5.99
CA ILE A 204 -6.16 -29.30 6.35
C ILE A 204 -5.27 -29.96 7.42
N SER A 205 -5.38 -31.28 7.65
CA SER A 205 -4.63 -31.96 8.71
C SER A 205 -3.12 -31.73 8.60
N MET A 206 -2.59 -31.57 7.38
CA MET A 206 -1.17 -31.28 7.15
C MET A 206 -0.76 -29.87 7.61
N TRP A 207 -1.72 -28.97 7.80
CA TRP A 207 -1.46 -27.59 8.26
C TRP A 207 -1.54 -27.46 9.77
N LEU A 208 -2.14 -28.45 10.45
CA LEU A 208 -2.31 -28.44 11.90
C LEU A 208 -1.04 -29.00 12.55
N SER A 209 0.01 -28.20 12.60
CA SER A 209 1.29 -28.50 13.25
C SER A 209 1.46 -27.64 14.51
N ASP A 210 2.39 -28.04 15.38
CA ASP A 210 2.71 -27.29 16.60
C ASP A 210 3.19 -25.84 16.33
N SER A 211 3.69 -25.56 15.12
CA SER A 211 4.11 -24.24 14.70
C SER A 211 2.95 -23.34 14.24
N THR A 212 1.80 -23.90 13.89
CA THR A 212 0.65 -23.13 13.45
C THR A 212 0.09 -22.30 14.61
N SER A 213 0.12 -20.98 14.48
CA SER A 213 -0.40 -20.08 15.50
C SER A 213 -1.84 -19.66 15.22
N ARG A 214 -2.19 -19.47 13.92
CA ARG A 214 -3.50 -18.96 13.52
C ARG A 214 -3.84 -19.39 12.09
N LEU A 215 -5.12 -19.62 11.84
CA LEU A 215 -5.69 -19.71 10.48
C LEU A 215 -6.65 -18.53 10.29
N ILE A 216 -6.52 -17.85 9.14
CA ILE A 216 -7.46 -16.81 8.73
C ILE A 216 -8.18 -17.27 7.47
N PHE A 217 -9.50 -17.25 7.54
CA PHE A 217 -10.41 -17.63 6.47
C PHE A 217 -11.00 -16.37 5.86
N VAL A 218 -10.80 -16.15 4.57
CA VAL A 218 -11.21 -14.95 3.87
C VAL A 218 -12.12 -15.34 2.71
N LEU A 219 -13.36 -14.88 2.76
CA LEU A 219 -14.30 -14.98 1.64
C LEU A 219 -14.17 -13.71 0.80
N GLN A 220 -13.58 -13.84 -0.37
CA GLN A 220 -13.31 -12.69 -1.24
C GLN A 220 -13.51 -13.01 -2.70
N GLU A 221 -13.79 -11.98 -3.48
CA GLU A 221 -13.77 -12.04 -4.93
C GLU A 221 -12.30 -12.04 -5.43
N ASP A 222 -12.00 -12.90 -6.40
CA ASP A 222 -10.67 -12.98 -6.99
C ASP A 222 -10.56 -11.96 -8.15
N LYS A 223 -10.39 -10.68 -7.81
CA LYS A 223 -10.22 -9.59 -8.77
C LYS A 223 -9.10 -8.63 -8.35
N LEU A 224 -8.72 -7.75 -9.27
CA LEU A 224 -7.80 -6.66 -8.96
C LEU A 224 -8.45 -5.70 -7.96
N GLN A 225 -7.70 -5.35 -6.94
CA GLN A 225 -8.14 -4.48 -5.87
C GLN A 225 -7.89 -3.01 -6.22
N SER A 226 -8.84 -2.15 -5.86
CA SER A 226 -8.66 -0.70 -5.91
C SER A 226 -8.44 -0.20 -4.49
N LEU A 227 -7.25 0.33 -4.22
CA LEU A 227 -6.90 0.82 -2.89
C LEU A 227 -7.08 2.33 -2.80
N GLN A 228 -7.67 2.77 -1.69
CA GLN A 228 -7.77 4.19 -1.32
C GLN A 228 -6.77 4.50 -0.20
N SER A 229 -5.97 5.57 -0.37
CA SER A 229 -5.16 6.06 0.74
C SER A 229 -6.07 6.72 1.79
N LEU A 230 -5.91 6.30 3.06
CA LEU A 230 -6.64 6.87 4.18
C LEU A 230 -5.93 8.06 4.82
N SER A 231 -4.65 8.25 4.50
CA SER A 231 -3.83 9.29 5.11
C SER A 231 -3.49 10.39 4.10
N ALA A 232 -3.47 11.64 4.58
CA ALA A 232 -2.94 12.78 3.86
C ALA A 232 -1.46 13.05 4.20
N SER A 233 -0.88 12.31 5.14
CA SER A 233 0.52 12.41 5.50
C SER A 233 1.44 11.90 4.38
N PRO A 234 2.69 12.39 4.29
CA PRO A 234 3.63 11.92 3.28
C PRO A 234 3.96 10.43 3.48
N THR A 235 4.23 9.74 2.38
CA THR A 235 4.69 8.35 2.37
C THR A 235 6.18 8.27 2.70
N GLY A 236 6.57 8.53 3.93
CA GLY A 236 7.97 8.53 4.34
C GLY A 236 8.16 7.97 5.74
N ASP A 237 9.41 7.84 6.13
CA ASP A 237 9.83 7.44 7.47
C ASP A 237 9.91 8.60 8.45
N LYS A 238 9.90 9.85 7.93
CA LYS A 238 10.02 11.07 8.74
C LYS A 238 8.70 11.80 8.85
N ASN A 239 8.32 12.11 10.08
CA ASN A 239 7.23 13.03 10.35
C ASN A 239 7.76 14.46 10.18
N LEU A 240 7.27 15.19 9.18
CA LEU A 240 7.67 16.59 8.93
C LEU A 240 7.27 17.55 10.07
N ASN A 241 6.43 17.11 10.99
CA ASN A 241 6.00 17.86 12.17
C ASN A 241 6.81 17.53 13.42
N ASP A 242 7.80 16.65 13.33
CA ASP A 242 8.66 16.33 14.47
C ASP A 242 9.61 17.50 14.73
N GLU A 243 9.27 18.33 15.72
CA GLU A 243 10.09 19.43 16.22
C GLU A 243 11.32 18.92 17.01
N SER A 244 11.79 17.69 16.77
CA SER A 244 13.05 17.24 17.30
C SER A 244 14.15 18.10 16.67
N ASN A 245 14.71 19.02 17.48
CA ASN A 245 15.89 19.84 17.19
C ASN A 245 17.15 18.99 16.99
N GLU A 246 17.10 18.01 16.11
CA GLU A 246 18.33 17.54 15.52
C GLU A 246 18.61 18.47 14.35
N ASP A 247 19.67 19.30 14.54
CA ASP A 247 20.33 20.06 13.49
C ASP A 247 20.78 19.08 12.39
N TYR A 248 19.81 18.58 11.61
CA TYR A 248 20.18 18.13 10.29
C TYR A 248 20.52 19.39 9.53
N ASP A 249 21.82 19.57 9.36
CA ASP A 249 22.37 20.39 8.29
C ASP A 249 21.73 19.82 7.00
N LEU A 250 20.48 20.17 6.80
CA LEU A 250 19.89 20.14 5.49
C LEU A 250 20.87 20.96 4.68
N LEU A 251 21.78 20.28 3.99
CA LEU A 251 22.33 20.80 2.77
C LEU A 251 21.06 21.20 2.01
N ALA A 252 20.59 22.41 2.32
CA ALA A 252 19.60 23.07 1.55
C ALA A 252 20.15 22.98 0.13
N TYR A 253 19.65 22.01 -0.62
CA TYR A 253 19.87 21.99 -2.05
C TYR A 253 19.20 23.26 -2.54
N ASP A 254 20.01 24.32 -2.54
CA ASP A 254 19.63 25.63 -3.05
C ASP A 254 19.56 25.53 -4.58
N GLY A 255 18.74 24.56 -5.03
CA GLY A 255 18.52 24.26 -6.44
C GLY A 255 17.85 25.40 -7.21
N GLY A 256 17.38 26.43 -6.50
CA GLY A 256 16.79 27.60 -7.13
C GLY A 256 17.79 28.35 -7.99
N TYR A 257 19.03 28.51 -7.52
CA TYR A 257 20.08 29.20 -8.27
C TYR A 257 20.62 28.34 -9.41
N ASP A 258 20.73 27.02 -9.25
CA ASP A 258 21.20 26.14 -10.31
C ASP A 258 20.18 26.07 -11.48
N ILE A 259 18.90 26.00 -11.18
CA ILE A 259 17.85 26.03 -12.20
C ILE A 259 17.82 27.38 -12.91
N ALA A 260 17.93 28.47 -12.19
CA ALA A 260 18.00 29.81 -12.76
C ALA A 260 19.24 29.99 -13.63
N LEU A 261 20.38 29.48 -13.20
CA LEU A 261 21.64 29.52 -13.95
C LEU A 261 21.55 28.68 -15.22
N ILE A 262 21.04 27.46 -15.14
CA ILE A 262 20.87 26.55 -16.28
C ILE A 262 19.90 27.15 -17.31
N THR A 263 18.77 27.72 -16.86
CA THR A 263 17.81 28.39 -17.74
C THR A 263 18.39 29.63 -18.38
N PHE A 264 19.19 30.43 -17.65
CA PHE A 264 19.87 31.61 -18.18
C PHE A 264 20.92 31.22 -19.23
N ILE A 265 21.73 30.18 -18.97
CA ILE A 265 22.72 29.71 -19.94
C ILE A 265 22.02 29.15 -21.19
N GLY A 266 20.94 28.39 -21.03
CA GLY A 266 20.14 27.86 -22.15
C GLY A 266 19.56 29.01 -23.01
N LEU A 267 19.06 30.07 -22.39
CA LEU A 267 18.52 31.24 -23.09
C LEU A 267 19.62 32.01 -23.84
N LEU A 268 20.81 32.13 -23.25
CA LEU A 268 21.99 32.73 -23.88
C LEU A 268 22.45 31.94 -25.12
N LEU A 269 22.47 30.62 -25.02
CA LEU A 269 22.82 29.73 -26.14
C LEU A 269 21.80 29.81 -27.28
N CYS A 270 20.51 29.95 -26.98
CA CYS A 270 19.46 30.13 -27.97
C CYS A 270 19.55 31.49 -28.67
N LEU A 271 20.03 32.53 -28.00
CA LEU A 271 20.17 33.87 -28.59
C LEU A 271 21.44 34.03 -29.45
N MET A 272 22.46 33.22 -29.24
CA MET A 272 23.74 33.32 -29.96
C MET A 272 23.61 33.21 -31.49
N PRO A 273 22.81 32.30 -32.08
CA PRO A 273 22.65 32.21 -33.52
C PRO A 273 22.00 33.51 -34.09
N ALA A 274 21.02 34.07 -33.37
CA ALA A 274 20.35 35.31 -33.78
C ALA A 274 21.31 36.48 -33.76
N LEU A 275 22.19 36.59 -32.75
CA LEU A 275 23.18 37.67 -32.68
C LEU A 275 24.26 37.53 -33.76
N ILE A 276 24.69 36.31 -34.06
CA ILE A 276 25.65 36.06 -35.16
C ILE A 276 25.01 36.45 -36.50
N TRP A 277 23.76 36.07 -36.71
CA TRP A 277 23.04 36.40 -37.95
C TRP A 277 22.82 37.93 -38.08
N PHE A 278 22.45 38.59 -36.99
CA PHE A 278 22.29 40.05 -36.96
C PHE A 278 23.60 40.80 -37.28
N ARG A 279 24.72 40.34 -36.72
CA ARG A 279 26.05 40.89 -37.04
C ARG A 279 26.44 40.68 -38.52
N LYS A 280 26.06 39.54 -39.11
CA LYS A 280 26.29 39.30 -40.55
C LYS A 280 25.50 40.25 -41.43
N LEU A 281 24.23 40.51 -41.09
CA LEU A 281 23.40 41.50 -41.83
C LEU A 281 23.97 42.89 -41.72
N GLN A 282 24.38 43.36 -40.55
CA GLN A 282 25.01 44.67 -40.40
C GLN A 282 26.27 44.85 -41.22
N LYS A 283 27.03 43.77 -41.38
CA LYS A 283 28.28 43.80 -42.20
C LYS A 283 27.97 43.86 -43.70
N GLN A 284 26.91 43.20 -44.14
CA GLN A 284 26.47 43.26 -45.55
C GLN A 284 25.98 44.69 -45.89
N ASP A 285 25.19 45.32 -45.02
CA ASP A 285 24.70 46.68 -45.24
C ASP A 285 25.85 47.72 -45.26
N ALA A 286 26.94 47.48 -44.57
CA ALA A 286 28.10 48.35 -44.58
C ALA A 286 28.94 48.20 -45.89
N ASP A 287 29.06 46.98 -46.40
CA ASP A 287 29.80 46.69 -47.64
C ASP A 287 29.04 47.14 -48.90
N GLU A 288 27.69 47.32 -48.85
CA GLU A 288 26.88 47.86 -49.95
C GLU A 288 26.85 49.40 -50.00
N SER A 289 27.38 50.08 -48.95
CA SER A 289 27.36 51.54 -48.84
C SER A 289 28.69 52.24 -49.24
N GLU A 290 29.72 51.47 -49.61
CA GLU A 290 30.96 51.94 -50.26
C GLU A 290 30.90 51.77 -51.78
#